data_15645a3d7977ae2fdf816fd191eaaa0f
#
_entry.id   15645a3d7977ae2fdf816fd191eaaa0f
#
_cell.length_a   1.000
_cell.length_b   1.000
_cell.length_c   1.000
_cell.angle_alpha   90.00
_cell.angle_beta   90.00
_cell.angle_gamma   90.00
#
_symmetry.space_group_name_H-M   'P 1'
#
loop_
_entity.id
_entity.type
_entity.pdbx_description
1 polymer ?
#
loop_
_entity_poly.entity_id
_entity_poly.type
_entity_poly.pdbx_seq_one_letter_code
_entity_poly.pdbx_strand_id
1 'polypeptide(L)'
;MVGTTDEQTPSYADAHQPYARAPTIFETEFSSWTRERLVKGITDVLVDALGVDEDELTEGARLEADLGAESIDYLDILFRVEKEFGIEIPRGELFSINGVVFEDDAFRRVGGPSQNKIYVTEAGLAELKERLPHLNVDAFAADPDLALASDLHTVGSMVRFLEFRQQKIREMSGAESA
;
A
#
# COMPACT_ATOMS: atom_id res chain seq x y z
N MET A 1 -23.81 -26.06 -32.84
CA MET A 1 -22.54 -26.04 -32.11
C MET A 1 -22.26 -24.58 -31.80
N VAL A 2 -22.59 -24.14 -30.62
CA VAL A 2 -22.29 -22.77 -30.13
C VAL A 2 -21.11 -22.92 -29.19
N GLY A 3 -19.95 -22.39 -29.62
CA GLY A 3 -18.76 -22.35 -28.80
C GLY A 3 -18.98 -21.40 -27.62
N THR A 4 -18.95 -21.93 -26.41
CA THR A 4 -18.82 -21.19 -25.19
C THR A 4 -17.42 -20.57 -25.18
N THR A 5 -17.35 -19.28 -25.45
CA THR A 5 -16.15 -18.49 -25.15
C THR A 5 -16.06 -18.41 -23.62
N ASP A 6 -15.10 -19.13 -23.08
CA ASP A 6 -14.73 -19.07 -21.67
C ASP A 6 -14.17 -17.66 -21.45
N GLU A 7 -15.02 -16.76 -21.00
CA GLU A 7 -14.63 -15.41 -20.58
C GLU A 7 -13.92 -15.56 -19.23
N GLN A 8 -12.62 -15.86 -19.30
CA GLN A 8 -11.75 -15.84 -18.12
C GLN A 8 -11.82 -14.44 -17.52
N THR A 9 -12.52 -14.34 -16.40
CA THR A 9 -12.41 -13.16 -15.53
C THR A 9 -10.93 -12.97 -15.22
N PRO A 10 -10.33 -11.81 -15.58
CA PRO A 10 -8.91 -11.58 -15.32
C PRO A 10 -8.65 -11.75 -13.82
N SER A 11 -7.59 -12.46 -13.48
CA SER A 11 -7.19 -12.62 -12.09
C SER A 11 -6.85 -11.26 -11.49
N TYR A 12 -6.92 -11.13 -10.17
CA TYR A 12 -6.49 -9.91 -9.46
C TYR A 12 -5.07 -9.47 -9.89
N ALA A 13 -4.18 -10.44 -10.13
CA ALA A 13 -2.83 -10.20 -10.63
C ALA A 13 -2.81 -9.59 -12.05
N ASP A 14 -3.74 -9.95 -12.92
CA ASP A 14 -3.81 -9.40 -14.28
C ASP A 14 -4.41 -7.98 -14.30
N ALA A 15 -5.33 -7.68 -13.37
CA ALA A 15 -5.93 -6.37 -13.22
C ALA A 15 -4.97 -5.34 -12.58
N HIS A 16 -3.88 -5.80 -11.95
CA HIS A 16 -2.94 -5.01 -11.17
C HIS A 16 -1.53 -5.05 -11.74
N GLN A 17 -1.37 -4.99 -13.07
CA GLN A 17 -0.08 -4.69 -13.69
C GLN A 17 -0.01 -3.20 -14.07
N PRO A 18 0.17 -2.29 -13.09
CA PRO A 18 0.28 -0.84 -13.35
C PRO A 18 1.55 -0.50 -14.15
N TYR A 19 2.45 -1.48 -14.28
CA TYR A 19 3.76 -1.36 -14.90
C TYR A 19 3.82 -1.93 -16.32
N ALA A 20 2.68 -2.21 -16.95
CA ALA A 20 2.63 -2.73 -18.32
C ALA A 20 2.86 -1.65 -19.40
N ARG A 21 2.97 -0.38 -19.01
CA ARG A 21 3.22 0.77 -19.90
C ARG A 21 4.54 1.46 -19.56
N ALA A 22 5.12 2.14 -20.53
CA ALA A 22 6.26 3.03 -20.28
C ALA A 22 5.91 4.12 -19.26
N PRO A 23 6.85 4.49 -18.36
CA PRO A 23 6.65 5.59 -17.42
C PRO A 23 6.35 6.90 -18.13
N THR A 24 5.47 7.71 -17.55
CA THR A 24 5.25 9.09 -18.00
C THR A 24 6.45 9.97 -17.67
N ILE A 25 6.51 11.15 -18.29
CA ILE A 25 7.56 12.13 -17.97
C ILE A 25 7.54 12.54 -16.48
N PHE A 26 6.35 12.63 -15.88
CA PHE A 26 6.19 12.96 -14.45
C PHE A 26 6.67 11.83 -13.54
N GLU A 27 6.36 10.58 -13.88
CA GLU A 27 6.85 9.41 -13.16
C GLU A 27 8.37 9.28 -13.25
N THR A 28 8.95 9.60 -14.40
CA THR A 28 10.41 9.62 -14.59
C THR A 28 11.06 10.71 -13.73
N GLU A 29 10.48 11.90 -13.68
CA GLU A 29 10.95 12.98 -12.79
C GLU A 29 10.84 12.57 -11.30
N PHE A 30 9.67 12.06 -10.89
CA PHE A 30 9.42 11.55 -9.54
C PHE A 30 10.46 10.50 -9.14
N SER A 31 10.86 9.61 -10.05
CA SER A 31 11.81 8.53 -9.75
C SER A 31 13.20 9.02 -9.28
N SER A 32 13.52 10.29 -9.49
CA SER A 32 14.78 10.93 -9.12
C SER A 32 14.71 11.75 -7.81
N TRP A 33 13.53 11.87 -7.19
CA TRP A 33 13.38 12.68 -5.98
C TRP A 33 14.10 12.06 -4.79
N THR A 34 14.66 12.92 -3.94
CA THR A 34 15.34 12.47 -2.71
C THR A 34 14.34 12.06 -1.64
N ARG A 35 14.81 11.27 -0.65
CA ARG A 35 13.99 10.86 0.50
C ARG A 35 13.42 12.07 1.26
N GLU A 36 14.20 13.12 1.43
CA GLU A 36 13.76 14.35 2.11
C GLU A 36 12.58 15.00 1.39
N ARG A 37 12.59 15.00 0.05
CA ARG A 37 11.47 15.49 -0.76
C ARG A 37 10.25 14.61 -0.64
N LEU A 38 10.42 13.28 -0.57
CA LEU A 38 9.32 12.34 -0.34
C LEU A 38 8.70 12.56 1.05
N VAL A 39 9.53 12.66 2.09
CA VAL A 39 9.07 12.93 3.46
C VAL A 39 8.29 14.23 3.51
N LYS A 40 8.85 15.30 2.93
CA LYS A 40 8.15 16.61 2.91
C LYS A 40 6.79 16.51 2.20
N GLY A 41 6.71 15.89 1.04
CA GLY A 41 5.45 15.75 0.31
C GLY A 41 4.41 14.95 1.10
N ILE A 42 4.82 13.86 1.77
CA ILE A 42 3.92 13.11 2.66
C ILE A 42 3.48 13.95 3.85
N THR A 43 4.39 14.71 4.46
CA THR A 43 4.06 15.64 5.55
C THR A 43 2.99 16.64 5.10
N ASP A 44 3.22 17.34 3.99
CA ASP A 44 2.28 18.31 3.44
C ASP A 44 0.90 17.68 3.16
N VAL A 45 0.87 16.47 2.57
CA VAL A 45 -0.37 15.73 2.31
C VAL A 45 -1.13 15.42 3.61
N LEU A 46 -0.44 14.92 4.64
CA LEU A 46 -1.09 14.50 5.89
C LEU A 46 -1.56 15.69 6.73
N VAL A 47 -0.79 16.78 6.78
CA VAL A 47 -1.22 18.04 7.40
C VAL A 47 -2.50 18.55 6.75
N ASP A 48 -2.55 18.57 5.42
CA ASP A 48 -3.72 19.02 4.66
C ASP A 48 -4.94 18.09 4.77
N ALA A 49 -4.70 16.77 4.84
CA ALA A 49 -5.78 15.78 4.87
C ALA A 49 -6.36 15.60 6.28
N LEU A 50 -5.51 15.57 7.31
CA LEU A 50 -5.90 15.21 8.68
C LEU A 50 -5.96 16.43 9.61
N GLY A 51 -5.38 17.58 9.22
CA GLY A 51 -5.34 18.77 10.07
C GLY A 51 -4.45 18.63 11.29
N VAL A 52 -3.45 17.76 11.24
CA VAL A 52 -2.47 17.53 12.31
C VAL A 52 -1.26 18.47 12.18
N ASP A 53 -0.50 18.65 13.25
CA ASP A 53 0.71 19.45 13.22
C ASP A 53 1.91 18.62 12.70
N GLU A 54 2.89 19.28 12.07
CA GLU A 54 4.06 18.60 11.47
C GLU A 54 4.88 17.80 12.49
N ASP A 55 4.94 18.23 13.74
CA ASP A 55 5.70 17.57 14.80
C ASP A 55 5.06 16.25 15.28
N GLU A 56 3.78 16.04 14.97
CA GLU A 56 3.10 14.76 15.19
C GLU A 56 3.48 13.69 14.13
N LEU A 57 3.97 14.11 12.96
CA LEU A 57 4.24 13.26 11.80
C LEU A 57 5.61 12.57 11.86
N THR A 58 5.88 11.85 12.95
CA THR A 58 7.07 10.99 13.03
C THR A 58 6.94 9.77 12.12
N GLU A 59 8.06 9.16 11.70
CA GLU A 59 8.02 7.97 10.84
C GLU A 59 7.20 6.81 11.43
N GLY A 60 7.16 6.69 12.75
CA GLY A 60 6.41 5.66 13.46
C GLY A 60 4.95 6.01 13.72
N ALA A 61 4.52 7.25 13.49
CA ALA A 61 3.14 7.67 13.76
C ALA A 61 2.15 6.88 12.90
N ARG A 62 1.20 6.22 13.57
CA ARG A 62 0.15 5.41 12.94
C ARG A 62 -0.98 6.31 12.50
N LEU A 63 -1.45 6.14 11.27
CA LEU A 63 -2.47 7.02 10.68
C LEU A 63 -3.77 7.03 11.50
N GLU A 64 -4.28 5.86 11.94
CA GLU A 64 -5.50 5.78 12.75
C GLU A 64 -5.23 6.08 14.22
N ALA A 65 -4.34 5.34 14.84
CA ALA A 65 -4.20 5.34 16.29
C ALA A 65 -3.54 6.61 16.85
N ASP A 66 -2.62 7.22 16.11
CA ASP A 66 -1.87 8.38 16.58
C ASP A 66 -2.33 9.69 15.92
N LEU A 67 -2.74 9.64 14.63
CA LEU A 67 -3.13 10.82 13.85
C LEU A 67 -4.65 10.95 13.63
N GLY A 68 -5.44 9.96 14.10
CA GLY A 68 -6.90 10.01 14.07
C GLY A 68 -7.53 9.86 12.70
N ALA A 69 -6.83 9.29 11.72
CA ALA A 69 -7.39 9.04 10.39
C ALA A 69 -8.58 8.08 10.46
N GLU A 70 -9.64 8.41 9.76
CA GLU A 70 -10.83 7.59 9.58
C GLU A 70 -10.85 6.93 8.20
N SER A 71 -11.74 5.96 7.98
CA SER A 71 -11.83 5.21 6.72
C SER A 71 -11.99 6.12 5.48
N ILE A 72 -12.65 7.26 5.64
CA ILE A 72 -12.86 8.22 4.54
C ILE A 72 -11.57 8.97 4.19
N ASP A 73 -10.71 9.20 5.18
CA ASP A 73 -9.48 9.95 5.00
C ASP A 73 -8.47 9.20 4.14
N TYR A 74 -8.46 7.86 4.19
CA TYR A 74 -7.59 7.04 3.36
C TYR A 74 -7.76 7.29 1.86
N LEU A 75 -8.98 7.55 1.42
CA LEU A 75 -9.26 7.87 0.01
C LEU A 75 -8.78 9.28 -0.34
N ASP A 76 -8.99 10.25 0.55
CA ASP A 76 -8.51 11.62 0.36
C ASP A 76 -6.97 11.67 0.36
N ILE A 77 -6.34 10.97 1.32
CA ILE A 77 -4.88 10.83 1.37
C ILE A 77 -4.35 10.23 0.06
N LEU A 78 -4.97 9.15 -0.45
CA LEU A 78 -4.55 8.52 -1.70
C LEU A 78 -4.56 9.52 -2.86
N PHE A 79 -5.67 10.24 -3.06
CA PHE A 79 -5.78 11.24 -4.13
C PHE A 79 -4.79 12.39 -3.99
N ARG A 80 -4.53 12.84 -2.76
CA ARG A 80 -3.53 13.89 -2.49
C ARG A 80 -2.12 13.41 -2.79
N VAL A 81 -1.78 12.17 -2.44
CA VAL A 81 -0.48 11.56 -2.77
C VAL A 81 -0.32 11.47 -4.28
N GLU A 82 -1.31 10.96 -5.02
CA GLU A 82 -1.26 10.91 -6.48
C GLU A 82 -1.02 12.29 -7.10
N LYS A 83 -1.71 13.30 -6.59
CA LYS A 83 -1.60 14.69 -7.08
C LYS A 83 -0.23 15.30 -6.75
N GLU A 84 0.24 15.13 -5.50
CA GLU A 84 1.51 15.71 -5.02
C GLU A 84 2.72 15.12 -5.77
N PHE A 85 2.69 13.81 -5.99
CA PHE A 85 3.83 13.10 -6.59
C PHE A 85 3.70 12.90 -8.11
N GLY A 86 2.55 13.25 -8.71
CA GLY A 86 2.31 13.09 -10.14
C GLY A 86 2.34 11.62 -10.60
N ILE A 87 1.95 10.70 -9.72
CA ILE A 87 1.92 9.26 -9.97
C ILE A 87 0.49 8.73 -9.89
N GLU A 88 0.26 7.60 -10.53
CA GLU A 88 -0.97 6.83 -10.40
C GLU A 88 -0.74 5.66 -9.42
N ILE A 89 -1.61 5.52 -8.42
CA ILE A 89 -1.53 4.45 -7.43
C ILE A 89 -2.71 3.51 -7.65
N PRO A 90 -2.48 2.29 -8.14
CA PRO A 90 -3.55 1.31 -8.28
C PRO A 90 -4.23 1.02 -6.95
N ARG A 91 -5.54 0.76 -7.02
CA ARG A 91 -6.32 0.44 -5.82
C ARG A 91 -5.72 -0.76 -5.10
N GLY A 92 -5.52 -0.62 -3.81
CA GLY A 92 -5.03 -1.70 -2.97
C GLY A 92 -3.51 -1.77 -2.81
N GLU A 93 -2.72 -0.97 -3.53
CA GLU A 93 -1.27 -0.99 -3.37
C GLU A 93 -0.78 -0.26 -2.12
N LEU A 94 -1.45 0.81 -1.72
CA LEU A 94 -1.01 1.61 -0.56
C LEU A 94 -1.60 1.12 0.77
N PHE A 95 -2.91 0.78 0.80
CA PHE A 95 -3.64 0.55 2.06
C PHE A 95 -4.45 -0.76 2.14
N SER A 96 -4.31 -1.72 1.22
CA SER A 96 -5.26 -2.83 1.12
C SER A 96 -4.82 -4.13 1.82
N ILE A 97 -4.47 -4.08 3.09
CA ILE A 97 -4.19 -5.30 3.87
C ILE A 97 -5.38 -6.27 3.82
N ASN A 98 -6.58 -5.78 4.10
CA ASN A 98 -7.80 -6.58 4.06
C ASN A 98 -8.04 -7.19 2.66
N GLY A 99 -7.77 -6.46 1.58
CA GLY A 99 -7.89 -6.96 0.22
C GLY A 99 -7.05 -8.21 -0.01
N VAL A 100 -5.82 -8.25 0.50
CA VAL A 100 -4.94 -9.42 0.42
C VAL A 100 -5.42 -10.55 1.33
N VAL A 101 -5.70 -10.27 2.60
CA VAL A 101 -6.03 -11.29 3.62
C VAL A 101 -7.34 -12.01 3.32
N PHE A 102 -8.32 -11.33 2.70
CA PHE A 102 -9.62 -11.92 2.37
C PHE A 102 -9.70 -12.53 0.97
N GLU A 103 -8.65 -12.45 0.18
CA GLU A 103 -8.60 -13.06 -1.15
C GLU A 103 -8.60 -14.59 -1.10
N ASP A 104 -7.89 -15.18 -0.12
CA ASP A 104 -7.83 -16.64 0.07
C ASP A 104 -8.08 -17.00 1.54
N ASP A 105 -8.90 -18.03 1.77
CA ASP A 105 -9.17 -18.55 3.12
C ASP A 105 -7.91 -19.10 3.81
N ALA A 106 -6.90 -19.51 3.04
CA ALA A 106 -5.61 -19.95 3.57
C ALA A 106 -4.81 -18.82 4.25
N PHE A 107 -5.12 -17.55 3.94
CA PHE A 107 -4.40 -16.40 4.49
C PHE A 107 -4.87 -15.97 5.87
N ARG A 108 -5.99 -16.52 6.35
CA ARG A 108 -6.58 -16.17 7.64
C ARG A 108 -7.09 -17.39 8.41
N ARG A 109 -7.22 -17.24 9.71
CA ARG A 109 -7.87 -18.22 10.60
C ARG A 109 -8.68 -17.50 11.68
N VAL A 110 -9.78 -18.09 12.07
CA VAL A 110 -10.54 -17.65 13.23
C VAL A 110 -9.91 -18.22 14.50
N GLY A 111 -9.89 -17.43 15.58
CA GLY A 111 -9.30 -17.82 16.85
C GLY A 111 -9.71 -16.91 18.01
N GLY A 112 -8.94 -16.98 19.09
CA GLY A 112 -9.22 -16.28 20.33
C GLY A 112 -10.22 -17.02 21.23
N PRO A 113 -10.40 -16.58 22.50
CA PRO A 113 -11.23 -17.27 23.49
C PRO A 113 -12.70 -17.46 23.07
N SER A 114 -13.23 -16.52 22.30
CA SER A 114 -14.63 -16.51 21.82
C SER A 114 -14.75 -16.87 20.33
N GLN A 115 -13.69 -17.35 19.68
CA GLN A 115 -13.64 -17.63 18.23
C GLN A 115 -14.11 -16.44 17.36
N ASN A 116 -13.82 -15.22 17.81
CA ASN A 116 -14.28 -13.99 17.18
C ASN A 116 -13.13 -13.12 16.63
N LYS A 117 -11.87 -13.57 16.79
CA LYS A 117 -10.71 -12.89 16.22
C LYS A 117 -10.30 -13.51 14.89
N ILE A 118 -9.83 -12.71 13.99
CA ILE A 118 -9.24 -13.15 12.72
C ILE A 118 -7.74 -12.90 12.80
N TYR A 119 -6.97 -13.96 12.63
CA TYR A 119 -5.51 -13.89 12.58
C TYR A 119 -5.04 -14.15 11.17
N VAL A 120 -4.02 -13.41 10.76
CA VAL A 120 -3.30 -13.67 9.51
C VAL A 120 -2.39 -14.88 9.70
N THR A 121 -2.42 -15.83 8.78
CA THR A 121 -1.60 -17.05 8.80
C THR A 121 -0.19 -16.76 8.28
N GLU A 122 0.74 -17.72 8.42
CA GLU A 122 2.08 -17.61 7.81
C GLU A 122 2.00 -17.40 6.29
N ALA A 123 1.06 -18.09 5.61
CA ALA A 123 0.83 -17.89 4.17
C ALA A 123 0.34 -16.46 3.87
N GLY A 124 -0.59 -15.95 4.68
CA GLY A 124 -1.08 -14.57 4.56
C GLY A 124 0.01 -13.53 4.85
N LEU A 125 0.86 -13.77 5.85
CA LEU A 125 2.01 -12.88 6.14
C LEU A 125 3.03 -12.87 4.99
N ALA A 126 3.29 -14.03 4.36
CA ALA A 126 4.16 -14.12 3.20
C ALA A 126 3.58 -13.33 2.01
N GLU A 127 2.29 -13.48 1.76
CA GLU A 127 1.59 -12.74 0.69
C GLU A 127 1.58 -11.24 0.95
N LEU A 128 1.36 -10.79 2.19
CA LEU A 128 1.45 -9.38 2.57
C LEU A 128 2.85 -8.81 2.31
N LYS A 129 3.91 -9.54 2.63
CA LYS A 129 5.31 -9.11 2.37
C LYS A 129 5.59 -8.97 0.88
N GLU A 130 5.05 -9.86 0.06
CA GLU A 130 5.23 -9.82 -1.38
C GLU A 130 4.48 -8.66 -2.03
N ARG A 131 3.19 -8.50 -1.70
CA ARG A 131 2.33 -7.48 -2.33
C ARG A 131 2.48 -6.09 -1.74
N LEU A 132 2.77 -5.99 -0.44
CA LEU A 132 2.87 -4.73 0.30
C LEU A 132 4.24 -4.60 0.99
N PRO A 133 5.34 -4.61 0.23
CA PRO A 133 6.71 -4.65 0.77
C PRO A 133 7.09 -3.41 1.59
N HIS A 134 6.31 -2.35 1.49
CA HIS A 134 6.48 -1.11 2.27
C HIS A 134 5.98 -1.22 3.71
N LEU A 135 5.15 -2.23 4.03
CA LEU A 135 4.65 -2.47 5.37
C LEU A 135 5.65 -3.25 6.24
N ASN A 136 5.69 -2.96 7.53
CA ASN A 136 6.52 -3.71 8.48
C ASN A 136 5.80 -4.98 8.94
N VAL A 137 5.61 -5.93 8.04
CA VAL A 137 4.90 -7.19 8.31
C VAL A 137 5.62 -8.05 9.34
N ASP A 138 6.95 -7.94 9.48
CA ASP A 138 7.70 -8.69 10.48
C ASP A 138 7.34 -8.28 11.92
N ALA A 139 7.13 -6.99 12.16
CA ALA A 139 6.65 -6.52 13.45
C ALA A 139 5.21 -6.99 13.75
N PHE A 140 4.35 -7.01 12.73
CA PHE A 140 2.97 -7.49 12.84
C PHE A 140 2.88 -9.00 13.10
N ALA A 141 3.83 -9.79 12.58
CA ALA A 141 3.86 -11.25 12.73
C ALA A 141 3.97 -11.71 14.21
N ALA A 142 4.39 -10.84 15.12
CA ALA A 142 4.43 -11.15 16.56
C ALA A 142 3.03 -11.31 17.16
N ASP A 143 2.03 -10.55 16.71
CA ASP A 143 0.61 -10.69 17.02
C ASP A 143 -0.22 -10.34 15.77
N PRO A 144 -0.43 -11.32 14.87
CA PRO A 144 -1.04 -11.07 13.57
C PRO A 144 -2.58 -11.01 13.65
N ASP A 145 -3.13 -10.40 14.70
CA ASP A 145 -4.55 -10.10 14.83
C ASP A 145 -4.94 -9.04 13.79
N LEU A 146 -5.86 -9.38 12.89
CA LEU A 146 -6.28 -8.50 11.81
C LEU A 146 -6.87 -7.16 12.30
N ALA A 147 -7.38 -7.13 13.54
CA ALA A 147 -7.83 -5.89 14.17
C ALA A 147 -6.69 -4.88 14.42
N LEU A 148 -5.44 -5.34 14.46
CA LEU A 148 -4.24 -4.50 14.62
C LEU A 148 -3.57 -4.16 13.28
N ALA A 149 -4.13 -4.61 12.16
CA ALA A 149 -3.49 -4.44 10.85
C ALA A 149 -3.41 -2.97 10.42
N SER A 150 -4.32 -2.11 10.87
CA SER A 150 -4.26 -0.66 10.61
C SER A 150 -3.01 -0.01 11.20
N ASP A 151 -2.43 -0.57 12.26
CA ASP A 151 -1.18 -0.09 12.85
C ASP A 151 0.04 -0.19 11.92
N LEU A 152 -0.06 -0.99 10.87
CA LEU A 152 0.95 -1.06 9.81
C LEU A 152 1.00 0.19 8.92
N HIS A 153 -0.09 0.94 8.86
CA HIS A 153 -0.17 2.18 8.09
C HIS A 153 0.41 3.34 8.91
N THR A 154 1.69 3.58 8.73
CA THR A 154 2.44 4.67 9.38
C THR A 154 2.90 5.69 8.36
N VAL A 155 3.28 6.88 8.81
CA VAL A 155 3.94 7.91 7.96
C VAL A 155 5.14 7.29 7.23
N GLY A 156 5.99 6.55 7.95
CA GLY A 156 7.15 5.87 7.36
C GLY A 156 6.78 4.80 6.35
N SER A 157 5.66 4.08 6.50
CA SER A 157 5.20 3.12 5.49
C SER A 157 4.82 3.81 4.18
N MET A 158 4.23 5.00 4.23
CA MET A 158 3.90 5.78 3.03
C MET A 158 5.18 6.25 2.31
N VAL A 159 6.19 6.70 3.04
CA VAL A 159 7.48 7.08 2.45
C VAL A 159 8.15 5.88 1.78
N ARG A 160 8.19 4.71 2.44
CA ARG A 160 8.73 3.47 1.87
C ARG A 160 7.95 3.02 0.63
N PHE A 161 6.63 3.21 0.61
CA PHE A 161 5.83 2.95 -0.59
C PHE A 161 6.31 3.79 -1.77
N LEU A 162 6.53 5.08 -1.58
CA LEU A 162 7.04 5.97 -2.64
C LEU A 162 8.44 5.57 -3.11
N GLU A 163 9.34 5.18 -2.19
CA GLU A 163 10.67 4.67 -2.53
C GLU A 163 10.59 3.39 -3.37
N PHE A 164 9.68 2.47 -3.00
CA PHE A 164 9.40 1.27 -3.78
C PHE A 164 8.87 1.61 -5.19
N ARG A 165 7.93 2.55 -5.30
CA ARG A 165 7.43 3.03 -6.60
C ARG A 165 8.53 3.63 -7.45
N GLN A 166 9.42 4.45 -6.88
CA GLN A 166 10.58 4.99 -7.59
C GLN A 166 11.48 3.88 -8.15
N GLN A 167 11.74 2.85 -7.35
CA GLN A 167 12.53 1.71 -7.79
C GLN A 167 11.87 1.02 -9.00
N LYS A 168 10.57 0.74 -8.93
CA LYS A 168 9.82 0.12 -10.03
C LYS A 168 9.88 0.95 -11.31
N ILE A 169 9.70 2.26 -11.22
CA ILE A 169 9.79 3.16 -12.37
C ILE A 169 11.19 3.13 -12.99
N ARG A 170 12.25 3.13 -12.18
CA ARG A 170 13.64 3.03 -12.68
C ARG A 170 13.91 1.69 -13.37
N GLU A 171 13.39 0.58 -12.83
CA GLU A 171 13.51 -0.75 -13.45
C GLU A 171 12.85 -0.78 -14.83
N MET A 172 11.67 -0.19 -14.97
CA MET A 172 10.96 -0.08 -16.26
C MET A 172 11.73 0.78 -17.27
N SER A 173 12.24 1.94 -16.84
CA SER A 173 13.04 2.83 -17.69
C SER A 173 14.36 2.20 -18.14
N GLY A 174 14.99 1.37 -17.30
CA GLY A 174 16.22 0.64 -17.62
C GLY A 174 16.00 -0.54 -18.58
N ALA A 175 14.85 -1.17 -18.55
CA ALA A 175 14.51 -2.28 -19.44
C ALA A 175 14.29 -1.84 -20.90
N GLU A 176 13.90 -0.59 -21.15
CA GLU A 176 13.77 -0.02 -22.50
C GLU A 176 15.11 0.36 -23.13
N SER A 177 16.19 0.44 -22.34
CA SER A 177 17.53 0.85 -22.83
C SER A 177 18.44 -0.33 -23.17
N ALA A 178 17.97 -1.55 -23.03
CA ALA A 178 18.68 -2.79 -23.34
C ALA A 178 18.03 -3.52 -24.51
#